data_ce34bcae02c7c3f14735250e0e3683be
#
_entry.id   ce34bcae02c7c3f14735250e0e3683be
#
_cell.length_a   1.000
_cell.length_b   1.000
_cell.length_c   1.000
_cell.angle_alpha   90.00
_cell.angle_beta   90.00
_cell.angle_gamma   90.00
#
_symmetry.space_group_name_H-M   'P 1'
#
loop_
_entity.id
_entity.type
_entity.pdbx_description
1 polymer ?
#
loop_
_entity_poly.entity_id
_entity_poly.type
_entity_poly.pdbx_seq_one_letter_code
_entity_poly.pdbx_strand_id
1 'polypeptide(L)'
;MDDRALSDYYNRYAAMDYTTWSFDLHKVGVYRDLDLVDVERRDATPIYRKWMEPQGVYFGCTATLAHNDSPLGSITLFRERTAGDFTDTELAILLEVARYASLALANLYPRGIKLTQTEDTNQLNAFITEHNIQPREAEVMRLMLDGKTNKQMANELFISESTVKKHVNAIYRKLGVSNRLGLMTATQNIPR
;
A
#
# COMPACT_ATOMS: atom_id res chain seq x y z
N MET A 1 5.14 -5.45 -14.20
CA MET A 1 5.29 -5.54 -12.73
C MET A 1 4.69 -6.88 -12.33
N ASP A 2 5.39 -7.69 -11.57
CA ASP A 2 4.90 -8.99 -11.12
C ASP A 2 4.11 -8.86 -9.80
N ASP A 3 3.33 -9.89 -9.45
CA ASP A 3 2.51 -9.91 -8.23
C ASP A 3 3.32 -9.74 -6.94
N ARG A 4 4.60 -10.12 -6.98
CA ARG A 4 5.52 -10.00 -5.85
C ARG A 4 5.91 -8.54 -5.60
N ALA A 5 6.19 -7.79 -6.67
CA ALA A 5 6.51 -6.37 -6.56
C ALA A 5 5.30 -5.56 -6.05
N LEU A 6 4.10 -5.92 -6.48
CA LEU A 6 2.87 -5.30 -6.01
C LEU A 6 2.61 -5.61 -4.52
N SER A 7 2.81 -6.86 -4.10
CA SER A 7 2.71 -7.25 -2.70
C SER A 7 3.74 -6.53 -1.81
N ASP A 8 4.98 -6.40 -2.27
CA ASP A 8 6.01 -5.64 -1.56
C ASP A 8 5.66 -4.14 -1.44
N TYR A 9 5.05 -3.55 -2.48
CA TYR A 9 4.57 -2.17 -2.42
C TYR A 9 3.56 -1.99 -1.29
N TYR A 10 2.48 -2.74 -1.29
CA TYR A 10 1.42 -2.58 -0.28
C TYR A 10 1.90 -2.89 1.14
N ASN A 11 2.80 -3.87 1.30
CA ASN A 11 3.26 -4.28 2.62
C ASN A 11 4.35 -3.37 3.22
N ARG A 12 5.11 -2.63 2.38
CA ARG A 12 6.31 -1.94 2.86
C ARG A 12 6.40 -0.48 2.45
N TYR A 13 5.90 -0.11 1.26
CA TYR A 13 6.18 1.18 0.66
C TYR A 13 4.97 2.09 0.53
N ALA A 14 3.76 1.55 0.51
CA ALA A 14 2.54 2.34 0.33
C ALA A 14 2.41 3.49 1.35
N ALA A 15 2.76 3.26 2.62
CA ALA A 15 2.73 4.30 3.66
C ALA A 15 3.82 5.39 3.49
N MET A 16 4.81 5.16 2.62
CA MET A 16 5.91 6.09 2.33
C MET A 16 5.80 6.70 0.93
N ASP A 17 4.75 6.34 0.21
CA ASP A 17 4.52 6.83 -1.13
C ASP A 17 4.06 8.30 -1.08
N TYR A 18 4.86 9.17 -1.68
CA TYR A 18 4.59 10.60 -1.75
C TYR A 18 3.40 10.95 -2.66
N THR A 19 2.84 9.98 -3.38
CA THR A 19 1.66 10.17 -4.23
C THR A 19 0.35 9.80 -3.55
N THR A 20 0.38 9.23 -2.33
CA THR A 20 -0.83 8.72 -1.64
C THR A 20 -1.89 9.77 -1.40
N TRP A 21 -1.52 11.04 -1.23
CA TRP A 21 -2.47 12.15 -1.10
C TRP A 21 -3.38 12.28 -2.34
N SER A 22 -2.93 11.81 -3.51
CA SER A 22 -3.72 11.86 -4.74
C SER A 22 -4.92 10.91 -4.68
N PHE A 23 -4.87 9.85 -3.85
CA PHE A 23 -5.96 8.90 -3.69
C PHE A 23 -7.16 9.48 -2.91
N ASP A 24 -6.91 10.52 -2.11
CA ASP A 24 -7.96 11.26 -1.40
C ASP A 24 -8.59 12.35 -2.26
N LEU A 25 -8.18 12.50 -3.53
CA LEU A 25 -8.77 13.47 -4.42
C LEU A 25 -10.16 12.99 -4.89
N HIS A 26 -11.16 13.78 -4.56
CA HIS A 26 -12.56 13.53 -4.92
C HIS A 26 -12.89 13.95 -6.38
N LYS A 27 -11.88 14.09 -7.21
CA LYS A 27 -12.00 14.50 -8.62
C LYS A 27 -11.04 13.72 -9.52
N VAL A 28 -11.42 13.59 -10.79
CA VAL A 28 -10.54 13.03 -11.82
C VAL A 28 -9.43 14.03 -12.14
N GLY A 29 -8.19 13.56 -12.13
CA GLY A 29 -7.00 14.34 -12.48
C GLY A 29 -5.88 13.44 -12.95
N VAL A 30 -4.86 14.00 -13.60
CA VAL A 30 -3.66 13.27 -14.04
C VAL A 30 -2.43 14.05 -13.63
N TYR A 31 -1.45 13.37 -13.07
CA TYR A 31 -0.26 13.98 -12.48
C TYR A 31 0.98 13.15 -12.84
N ARG A 32 2.05 13.79 -13.31
CA ARG A 32 3.38 13.18 -13.37
C ARG A 32 4.00 13.19 -11.98
N ASP A 33 4.79 12.21 -11.65
CA ASP A 33 5.56 12.21 -10.40
C ASP A 33 6.45 13.45 -10.28
N LEU A 34 7.09 13.87 -11.39
CA LEU A 34 8.00 15.01 -11.40
C LEU A 34 7.31 16.37 -11.35
N ASP A 35 5.99 16.44 -11.55
CA ASP A 35 5.20 17.65 -11.28
C ASP A 35 4.90 17.81 -9.77
N LEU A 36 5.04 16.72 -8.98
CA LEU A 36 4.70 16.66 -7.57
C LEU A 36 5.92 16.77 -6.65
N VAL A 37 7.06 16.25 -7.10
CA VAL A 37 8.29 16.20 -6.33
C VAL A 37 9.49 16.38 -7.28
N ASP A 38 10.47 17.19 -6.88
CA ASP A 38 11.69 17.31 -7.66
C ASP A 38 12.52 16.01 -7.65
N VAL A 39 13.30 15.79 -8.71
CA VAL A 39 14.07 14.57 -8.97
C VAL A 39 14.98 14.21 -7.77
N GLU A 40 15.67 15.19 -7.19
CA GLU A 40 16.64 14.95 -6.12
C GLU A 40 15.93 14.42 -4.85
N ARG A 41 14.79 15.02 -4.52
CA ARG A 41 13.96 14.57 -3.39
C ARG A 41 13.36 13.21 -3.64
N ARG A 42 12.83 12.97 -4.84
CA ARG A 42 12.27 11.67 -5.23
C ARG A 42 13.33 10.57 -5.11
N ASP A 43 14.49 10.78 -5.73
CA ASP A 43 15.58 9.80 -5.77
C ASP A 43 16.17 9.52 -4.37
N ALA A 44 15.97 10.43 -3.41
CA ALA A 44 16.33 10.22 -2.02
C ALA A 44 15.32 9.37 -1.24
N THR A 45 14.09 9.19 -1.75
CA THR A 45 13.04 8.46 -1.02
C THR A 45 13.33 6.94 -0.94
N PRO A 46 12.92 6.29 0.15
CA PRO A 46 13.03 4.83 0.27
C PRO A 46 12.24 4.08 -0.80
N ILE A 47 11.07 4.60 -1.20
CA ILE A 47 10.24 3.99 -2.23
C ILE A 47 10.95 3.99 -3.58
N TYR A 48 11.58 5.10 -3.98
CA TYR A 48 12.32 5.15 -5.24
C TYR A 48 13.50 4.16 -5.21
N ARG A 49 14.40 4.28 -4.24
CA ARG A 49 15.64 3.49 -4.18
C ARG A 49 15.44 2.00 -4.00
N LYS A 50 14.42 1.60 -3.25
CA LYS A 50 14.24 0.19 -2.85
C LYS A 50 13.16 -0.53 -3.62
N TRP A 51 12.26 0.21 -4.27
CA TRP A 51 11.14 -0.38 -4.99
C TRP A 51 11.10 0.03 -6.46
N MET A 52 11.13 1.32 -6.81
CA MET A 52 11.04 1.77 -8.20
C MET A 52 12.31 1.46 -9.01
N GLU A 53 13.47 1.93 -8.55
CA GLU A 53 14.75 1.80 -9.25
C GLU A 53 15.15 0.34 -9.53
N PRO A 54 15.03 -0.62 -8.60
CA PRO A 54 15.34 -2.03 -8.88
C PRO A 54 14.46 -2.68 -9.95
N GLN A 55 13.29 -2.10 -10.24
CA GLN A 55 12.38 -2.55 -11.29
C GLN A 55 12.56 -1.79 -12.61
N GLY A 56 13.58 -0.91 -12.69
CA GLY A 56 13.80 -0.07 -13.86
C GLY A 56 12.77 1.06 -14.03
N VAL A 57 11.94 1.32 -13.02
CA VAL A 57 10.97 2.40 -13.04
C VAL A 57 11.66 3.72 -12.76
N TYR A 58 11.49 4.69 -13.66
CA TYR A 58 12.05 6.04 -13.49
C TYR A 58 10.98 7.13 -13.51
N PHE A 59 10.00 7.06 -14.39
CA PHE A 59 8.89 8.00 -14.46
C PHE A 59 7.59 7.32 -14.05
N GLY A 60 6.77 8.03 -13.29
CA GLY A 60 5.42 7.65 -12.94
C GLY A 60 4.42 8.71 -13.41
N CYS A 61 3.22 8.26 -13.76
CA CYS A 61 2.09 9.11 -14.06
C CYS A 61 0.83 8.48 -13.47
N THR A 62 0.15 9.21 -12.59
CA THR A 62 -1.05 8.72 -11.89
C THR A 62 -2.29 9.48 -12.33
N ALA A 63 -3.31 8.75 -12.74
CA ALA A 63 -4.66 9.25 -12.94
C ALA A 63 -5.55 8.88 -11.76
N THR A 64 -6.21 9.85 -11.14
CA THR A 64 -7.20 9.62 -10.12
C THR A 64 -8.57 9.35 -10.73
N LEU A 65 -9.30 8.40 -10.17
CA LEU A 65 -10.65 8.04 -10.58
C LEU A 65 -11.64 8.46 -9.50
N ALA A 66 -12.65 9.22 -9.88
CA ALA A 66 -13.67 9.71 -8.96
C ALA A 66 -15.01 9.91 -9.67
N HIS A 67 -16.11 9.84 -8.94
CA HIS A 67 -17.45 10.14 -9.43
C HIS A 67 -18.33 10.70 -8.30
N ASN A 68 -19.03 11.81 -8.56
CA ASN A 68 -19.87 12.50 -7.58
C ASN A 68 -19.15 12.76 -6.24
N ASP A 69 -17.97 13.35 -6.31
CA ASP A 69 -17.12 13.65 -5.16
C ASP A 69 -16.72 12.42 -4.31
N SER A 70 -16.82 11.22 -4.89
CA SER A 70 -16.35 9.99 -4.25
C SER A 70 -15.15 9.42 -4.98
N PRO A 71 -14.03 9.14 -4.31
CA PRO A 71 -12.88 8.49 -4.92
C PRO A 71 -13.23 7.04 -5.28
N LEU A 72 -12.77 6.58 -6.44
CA LEU A 72 -12.99 5.23 -6.96
C LEU A 72 -11.70 4.44 -7.11
N GLY A 73 -10.54 5.10 -7.04
CA GLY A 73 -9.23 4.48 -7.20
C GLY A 73 -8.28 5.30 -8.06
N SER A 74 -7.27 4.64 -8.60
CA SER A 74 -6.30 5.27 -9.48
C SER A 74 -5.77 4.31 -10.56
N ILE A 75 -5.22 4.88 -11.62
CA ILE A 75 -4.44 4.19 -12.64
C ILE A 75 -3.05 4.80 -12.64
N THR A 76 -2.02 4.00 -12.32
CA THR A 76 -0.63 4.47 -12.36
C THR A 76 0.12 3.77 -13.47
N LEU A 77 0.75 4.55 -14.33
CA LEU A 77 1.61 4.07 -15.40
C LEU A 77 3.06 4.35 -15.03
N PHE A 78 3.93 3.38 -15.32
CA PHE A 78 5.35 3.48 -15.07
C PHE A 78 6.14 3.37 -16.37
N ARG A 79 7.30 4.05 -16.40
CA ARG A 79 8.15 4.11 -17.58
C ARG A 79 9.62 4.11 -17.15
N GLU A 80 10.45 3.45 -17.93
CA GLU A 80 11.90 3.46 -17.74
C GLU A 80 12.52 4.81 -18.19
N ARG A 81 13.74 5.08 -17.75
CA ARG A 81 14.43 6.36 -18.01
C ARG A 81 14.64 6.62 -19.49
N THR A 82 14.95 5.59 -20.29
CA THR A 82 15.23 5.67 -21.72
C THR A 82 14.02 6.07 -22.55
N ALA A 83 12.82 5.81 -22.06
CA ALA A 83 11.57 6.15 -22.75
C ALA A 83 11.16 7.64 -22.62
N GLY A 84 11.85 8.39 -21.76
CA GLY A 84 11.48 9.77 -21.45
C GLY A 84 10.23 9.90 -20.58
N ASP A 85 9.95 11.10 -20.12
CA ASP A 85 8.75 11.37 -19.32
C ASP A 85 7.48 11.40 -20.18
N PHE A 86 6.34 11.32 -19.53
CA PHE A 86 5.02 11.41 -20.15
C PHE A 86 4.80 12.81 -20.74
N THR A 87 4.38 12.87 -21.99
CA THR A 87 4.08 14.13 -22.69
C THR A 87 2.70 14.65 -22.29
N ASP A 88 2.45 15.96 -22.54
CA ASP A 88 1.14 16.55 -22.27
C ASP A 88 0.01 15.90 -23.09
N THR A 89 0.32 15.43 -24.30
CA THR A 89 -0.63 14.68 -25.12
C THR A 89 -1.00 13.34 -24.48
N GLU A 90 -0.03 12.62 -23.94
CA GLU A 90 -0.27 11.36 -23.22
C GLU A 90 -1.07 11.58 -21.93
N LEU A 91 -0.81 12.67 -21.21
CA LEU A 91 -1.60 13.04 -20.04
C LEU A 91 -3.05 13.36 -20.43
N ALA A 92 -3.25 14.10 -21.52
CA ALA A 92 -4.60 14.39 -22.03
C ALA A 92 -5.35 13.11 -22.41
N ILE A 93 -4.70 12.17 -23.07
CA ILE A 93 -5.29 10.85 -23.39
C ILE A 93 -5.63 10.08 -22.10
N LEU A 94 -4.70 10.03 -21.14
CA LEU A 94 -4.93 9.32 -19.89
C LEU A 94 -6.06 9.97 -19.07
N LEU A 95 -6.22 11.29 -19.13
CA LEU A 95 -7.31 12.01 -18.48
C LEU A 95 -8.67 11.59 -19.06
N GLU A 96 -8.80 11.46 -20.38
CA GLU A 96 -10.04 10.98 -21.00
C GLU A 96 -10.31 9.50 -20.62
N VAL A 97 -9.28 8.66 -20.64
CA VAL A 97 -9.40 7.27 -20.15
C VAL A 97 -9.89 7.24 -18.70
N ALA A 98 -9.33 8.07 -17.82
CA ALA A 98 -9.71 8.14 -16.42
C ALA A 98 -11.17 8.60 -16.23
N ARG A 99 -11.64 9.56 -17.04
CA ARG A 99 -13.06 9.99 -17.03
C ARG A 99 -14.01 8.86 -17.40
N TYR A 100 -13.70 8.13 -18.48
CA TYR A 100 -14.53 6.97 -18.89
C TYR A 100 -14.45 5.83 -17.89
N ALA A 101 -13.26 5.53 -17.36
CA ALA A 101 -13.08 4.51 -16.33
C ALA A 101 -13.87 4.86 -15.05
N SER A 102 -13.85 6.12 -14.63
CA SER A 102 -14.61 6.61 -13.48
C SER A 102 -16.11 6.39 -13.67
N LEU A 103 -16.64 6.75 -14.84
CA LEU A 103 -18.05 6.55 -15.16
C LEU A 103 -18.41 5.07 -15.23
N ALA A 104 -17.57 4.24 -15.84
CA ALA A 104 -17.80 2.80 -15.93
C ALA A 104 -17.78 2.14 -14.53
N LEU A 105 -16.82 2.51 -13.68
CA LEU A 105 -16.75 2.00 -12.32
C LEU A 105 -17.94 2.46 -11.47
N ALA A 106 -18.38 3.71 -11.59
CA ALA A 106 -19.57 4.21 -10.90
C ALA A 106 -20.85 3.45 -11.30
N ASN A 107 -20.98 3.06 -12.57
CA ASN A 107 -22.08 2.25 -13.04
C ASN A 107 -22.02 0.79 -12.54
N LEU A 108 -20.83 0.21 -12.49
CA LEU A 108 -20.61 -1.15 -11.97
C LEU A 108 -20.79 -1.22 -10.44
N TYR A 109 -20.43 -0.15 -9.75
CA TYR A 109 -20.44 -0.06 -8.28
C TYR A 109 -21.30 1.14 -7.81
N PRO A 110 -22.60 1.16 -8.04
CA PRO A 110 -23.47 2.32 -7.75
C PRO A 110 -23.57 2.67 -6.26
N ARG A 111 -23.11 1.77 -5.38
CA ARG A 111 -23.01 2.00 -3.91
C ARG A 111 -21.60 2.34 -3.45
N GLY A 112 -20.74 2.72 -4.40
CA GLY A 112 -19.30 2.91 -4.17
C GLY A 112 -18.52 1.58 -4.17
N ILE A 113 -17.23 1.70 -4.42
CA ILE A 113 -16.30 0.57 -4.26
C ILE A 113 -15.99 0.48 -2.78
N LYS A 114 -16.55 -0.49 -2.09
CA LYS A 114 -16.06 -0.86 -0.77
C LYS A 114 -14.69 -1.51 -0.98
N LEU A 115 -13.65 -0.74 -0.81
CA LEU A 115 -12.30 -1.27 -0.69
C LEU A 115 -12.23 -1.98 0.67
N THR A 116 -12.63 -3.25 0.68
CA THR A 116 -12.56 -4.11 1.87
C THR A 116 -11.15 -4.14 2.47
N GLN A 117 -10.14 -3.85 1.67
CA GLN A 117 -8.76 -3.78 2.14
C GLN A 117 -8.40 -2.48 2.89
N THR A 118 -9.07 -1.35 2.62
CA THR A 118 -8.68 -0.06 3.23
C THR A 118 -9.27 0.11 4.62
N GLU A 119 -10.50 -0.34 4.85
CA GLU A 119 -11.10 -0.34 6.20
C GLU A 119 -10.39 -1.33 7.11
N ASP A 120 -10.09 -2.53 6.61
CA ASP A 120 -9.36 -3.57 7.32
C ASP A 120 -7.93 -3.13 7.64
N THR A 121 -7.24 -2.53 6.67
CA THR A 121 -5.88 -2.02 6.86
C THR A 121 -5.87 -0.82 7.81
N ASN A 122 -6.84 0.08 7.74
CA ASN A 122 -6.94 1.23 8.64
C ASN A 122 -7.27 0.79 10.08
N GLN A 123 -8.16 -0.17 10.27
CA GLN A 123 -8.48 -0.70 11.59
C GLN A 123 -7.29 -1.46 12.19
N LEU A 124 -6.58 -2.26 11.40
CA LEU A 124 -5.37 -2.93 11.85
C LEU A 124 -4.25 -1.92 12.16
N ASN A 125 -4.08 -0.89 11.35
CA ASN A 125 -3.09 0.17 11.61
C ASN A 125 -3.46 1.01 12.83
N ALA A 126 -4.73 1.33 13.04
CA ALA A 126 -5.20 1.98 14.26
C ALA A 126 -4.91 1.12 15.50
N PHE A 127 -5.21 -0.18 15.44
CA PHE A 127 -4.91 -1.15 16.49
C PHE A 127 -3.40 -1.24 16.78
N ILE A 128 -2.56 -1.30 15.73
CA ILE A 128 -1.11 -1.31 15.83
C ILE A 128 -0.62 -0.05 16.55
N THR A 129 -1.17 1.12 16.22
CA THR A 129 -0.81 2.40 16.81
C THR A 129 -1.26 2.48 18.28
N GLU A 130 -2.49 2.12 18.57
CA GLU A 130 -3.07 2.12 19.91
C GLU A 130 -2.26 1.27 20.90
N HIS A 131 -1.78 0.11 20.45
CA HIS A 131 -1.03 -0.83 21.26
C HIS A 131 0.51 -0.65 21.17
N ASN A 132 0.98 0.44 20.56
CA ASN A 132 2.42 0.72 20.37
C ASN A 132 3.20 -0.45 19.74
N ILE A 133 2.58 -1.18 18.80
CA ILE A 133 3.22 -2.26 18.07
C ILE A 133 4.25 -1.64 17.11
N GLN A 134 5.51 -2.03 17.25
CA GLN A 134 6.59 -1.52 16.39
C GLN A 134 6.46 -2.06 14.96
N PRO A 135 7.02 -1.38 13.93
CA PRO A 135 6.87 -1.80 12.53
C PRO A 135 7.24 -3.27 12.29
N ARG A 136 8.33 -3.75 12.89
CA ARG A 136 8.77 -5.14 12.74
C ARG A 136 7.87 -6.14 13.47
N GLU A 137 7.31 -5.75 14.60
CA GLU A 137 6.30 -6.52 15.32
C GLU A 137 5.00 -6.59 14.52
N ALA A 138 4.61 -5.50 13.84
CA ALA A 138 3.42 -5.46 12.98
C ALA A 138 3.55 -6.43 11.78
N GLU A 139 4.73 -6.52 11.15
CA GLU A 139 4.98 -7.52 10.10
C GLU A 139 4.80 -8.94 10.63
N VAL A 140 5.38 -9.26 11.79
CA VAL A 140 5.22 -10.56 12.43
C VAL A 140 3.76 -10.82 12.81
N MET A 141 3.05 -9.82 13.33
CA MET A 141 1.65 -9.95 13.72
C MET A 141 0.75 -10.25 12.52
N ARG A 142 0.94 -9.58 11.37
CA ARG A 142 0.18 -9.89 10.13
C ARG A 142 0.38 -11.34 9.71
N LEU A 143 1.61 -11.81 9.65
CA LEU A 143 1.90 -13.21 9.29
C LEU A 143 1.35 -14.23 10.32
N MET A 144 1.28 -13.83 11.59
CA MET A 144 0.59 -14.65 12.60
C MET A 144 -0.92 -14.75 12.31
N LEU A 145 -1.56 -13.64 11.97
CA LEU A 145 -2.99 -13.60 11.62
C LEU A 145 -3.27 -14.42 10.35
N ASP A 146 -2.34 -14.44 9.38
CA ASP A 146 -2.40 -15.28 8.17
C ASP A 146 -2.14 -16.78 8.45
N GLY A 147 -1.97 -17.17 9.69
CA GLY A 147 -1.79 -18.58 10.02
C GLY A 147 -0.36 -19.12 9.89
N LYS A 148 0.64 -18.29 9.56
CA LYS A 148 2.04 -18.72 9.36
C LYS A 148 2.68 -19.25 10.62
N THR A 149 3.47 -20.30 10.49
CA THR A 149 4.32 -20.83 11.58
C THR A 149 5.54 -19.94 11.80
N ASN A 150 6.21 -20.06 12.96
CA ASN A 150 7.44 -19.29 13.23
C ASN A 150 8.53 -19.53 12.17
N LYS A 151 8.64 -20.76 11.65
CA LYS A 151 9.58 -21.11 10.58
C LYS A 151 9.23 -20.42 9.27
N GLN A 152 7.95 -20.38 8.90
CA GLN A 152 7.49 -19.66 7.70
C GLN A 152 7.71 -18.15 7.85
N MET A 153 7.37 -17.57 8.99
CA MET A 153 7.62 -16.16 9.28
C MET A 153 9.11 -15.81 9.23
N ALA A 154 9.97 -16.67 9.79
CA ALA A 154 11.42 -16.51 9.75
C ALA A 154 11.94 -16.46 8.30
N ASN A 155 11.48 -17.35 7.45
CA ASN A 155 11.84 -17.40 6.04
C ASN A 155 11.33 -16.18 5.26
N GLU A 156 10.07 -15.79 5.45
CA GLU A 156 9.48 -14.64 4.75
C GLU A 156 10.11 -13.30 5.16
N LEU A 157 10.50 -13.19 6.44
CA LEU A 157 11.10 -11.96 6.97
C LEU A 157 12.63 -11.94 6.92
N PHE A 158 13.26 -13.02 6.42
CA PHE A 158 14.72 -13.19 6.35
C PHE A 158 15.41 -13.00 7.71
N ILE A 159 14.83 -13.57 8.79
CA ILE A 159 15.36 -13.54 10.17
C ILE A 159 15.37 -14.94 10.77
N SER A 160 16.02 -15.11 11.92
CA SER A 160 16.01 -16.39 12.63
C SER A 160 14.66 -16.65 13.32
N GLU A 161 14.30 -17.93 13.51
CA GLU A 161 13.12 -18.30 14.29
C GLU A 161 13.17 -17.78 15.73
N SER A 162 14.38 -17.67 16.30
CA SER A 162 14.57 -17.10 17.63
C SER A 162 14.22 -15.61 17.67
N THR A 163 14.50 -14.88 16.58
CA THR A 163 14.12 -13.46 16.42
C THR A 163 12.61 -13.35 16.29
N VAL A 164 11.98 -14.21 15.49
CA VAL A 164 10.49 -14.27 15.38
C VAL A 164 9.87 -14.49 16.75
N LYS A 165 10.37 -15.48 17.54
CA LYS A 165 9.87 -15.74 18.90
C LYS A 165 9.98 -14.52 19.82
N LYS A 166 11.05 -13.72 19.71
CA LYS A 166 11.18 -12.46 20.46
C LYS A 166 10.10 -11.47 20.10
N HIS A 167 9.83 -11.27 18.81
CA HIS A 167 8.76 -10.39 18.35
C HIS A 167 7.37 -10.89 18.77
N VAL A 168 7.08 -12.19 18.64
CA VAL A 168 5.83 -12.81 19.10
C VAL A 168 5.60 -12.57 20.60
N ASN A 169 6.61 -12.77 21.42
CA ASN A 169 6.51 -12.52 22.87
C ASN A 169 6.31 -11.04 23.20
N ALA A 170 6.94 -10.13 22.43
CA ALA A 170 6.75 -8.70 22.60
C ALA A 170 5.32 -8.28 22.24
N ILE A 171 4.76 -8.81 21.14
CA ILE A 171 3.37 -8.60 20.73
C ILE A 171 2.42 -9.10 21.83
N TYR A 172 2.58 -10.34 22.31
CA TYR A 172 1.72 -10.88 23.36
C TYR A 172 1.72 -10.03 24.62
N ARG A 173 2.90 -9.57 25.04
CA ARG A 173 3.03 -8.68 26.20
C ARG A 173 2.32 -7.35 26.00
N LYS A 174 2.44 -6.74 24.83
CA LYS A 174 1.81 -5.44 24.51
C LYS A 174 0.30 -5.54 24.45
N LEU A 175 -0.22 -6.67 23.97
CA LEU A 175 -1.66 -6.93 23.88
C LEU A 175 -2.27 -7.56 25.13
N GLY A 176 -1.46 -7.88 26.15
CA GLY A 176 -1.94 -8.54 27.36
C GLY A 176 -2.45 -9.96 27.12
N VAL A 177 -1.97 -10.64 26.05
CA VAL A 177 -2.38 -12.01 25.70
C VAL A 177 -1.22 -13.00 25.92
N SER A 178 -1.53 -14.28 26.07
CA SER A 178 -0.52 -15.31 26.39
C SER A 178 -0.26 -16.28 25.24
N ASN A 179 -1.08 -16.28 24.21
CA ASN A 179 -0.99 -17.24 23.11
C ASN A 179 -1.64 -16.72 21.84
N ARG A 180 -1.50 -17.48 20.74
CA ARG A 180 -2.02 -17.12 19.42
C ARG A 180 -3.55 -17.00 19.38
N LEU A 181 -4.25 -17.84 20.13
CA LEU A 181 -5.71 -17.76 20.22
C LEU A 181 -6.14 -16.44 20.88
N GLY A 182 -5.45 -16.02 21.94
CA GLY A 182 -5.66 -14.71 22.56
C GLY A 182 -5.42 -13.55 21.60
N LEU A 183 -4.36 -13.61 20.76
CA LEU A 183 -4.14 -12.64 19.71
C LEU A 183 -5.30 -12.60 18.70
N MET A 184 -5.75 -13.77 18.22
CA MET A 184 -6.87 -13.85 17.29
C MET A 184 -8.16 -13.30 17.89
N THR A 185 -8.42 -13.54 19.16
CA THR A 185 -9.58 -12.98 19.87
C THR A 185 -9.47 -11.46 20.03
N ALA A 186 -8.29 -10.95 20.39
CA ALA A 186 -8.06 -9.51 20.53
C ALA A 186 -8.23 -8.75 19.20
N THR A 187 -7.99 -9.44 18.08
CA THR A 187 -8.13 -8.88 16.71
C THR A 187 -9.42 -9.32 16.01
N GLN A 188 -10.35 -9.97 16.71
CA GLN A 188 -11.55 -10.57 16.11
C GLN A 188 -12.50 -9.55 15.48
N ASN A 189 -12.52 -8.31 15.99
CA ASN A 189 -13.32 -7.21 15.46
C ASN A 189 -12.58 -6.39 14.39
N ILE A 190 -11.35 -6.79 14.05
CA ILE A 190 -10.59 -6.17 12.97
C ILE A 190 -10.83 -7.04 11.74
N PRO A 191 -11.46 -6.53 10.67
CA PRO A 191 -11.65 -7.27 9.42
C PRO A 191 -10.29 -7.72 8.85
N ARG A 192 -10.28 -8.86 8.18
CA ARG A 192 -9.07 -9.49 7.61
C ARG A 192 -9.03 -9.32 6.12
#